data_6d82eaadf73120b8255df118a1c631cf
#
_entry.id   6d82eaadf73120b8255df118a1c631cf
#
_cell.length_a   1.000
_cell.length_b   1.000
_cell.length_c   1.000
_cell.angle_alpha   90.00
_cell.angle_beta   90.00
_cell.angle_gamma   90.00
#
_symmetry.space_group_name_H-M   'P 1'
#
loop_
_entity.id
_entity.type
_entity.pdbx_description
1 polymer ?
#
loop_
_entity_poly.entity_id
_entity_poly.type
_entity_poly.pdbx_seq_one_letter_code
_entity_poly.pdbx_strand_id
1 'polypeptide(L)'
;MSPQIAQVDTAVSKSGRRRRQGESVPFTPARGFTRPGSGRHQRRPIALITGATSGIGLAVSRDLARDHNLILLARSTNDLEELALALEEESQTAVLICPVDLTDDTALARLISRIDIESLDVLVYSAGMEAPGAVDRITPTRWRAVLNLNLVAAAYLTSLLLPALREARGLTVFINS
;
A
#
# COMPACT_ATOMS: atom_id res chain seq x y z
N MET A 1 -23.22 -8.59 11.32
CA MET A 1 -22.30 -9.37 10.46
C MET A 1 -21.07 -8.49 10.30
N SER A 2 -19.96 -8.86 10.92
CA SER A 2 -18.73 -8.04 10.92
C SER A 2 -18.07 -8.04 9.53
N PRO A 3 -17.55 -6.92 9.05
CA PRO A 3 -16.78 -6.87 7.81
C PRO A 3 -15.48 -7.66 7.97
N GLN A 4 -15.15 -8.51 7.02
CA GLN A 4 -13.88 -9.24 6.97
C GLN A 4 -12.85 -8.40 6.22
N ILE A 5 -11.87 -7.88 6.98
CA ILE A 5 -10.69 -7.22 6.44
C ILE A 5 -9.75 -8.28 5.88
N ALA A 6 -9.33 -8.13 4.63
CA ALA A 6 -8.29 -8.97 4.09
C ALA A 6 -6.92 -8.49 4.61
N GLN A 7 -6.33 -9.29 5.49
CA GLN A 7 -4.97 -9.08 5.98
C GLN A 7 -3.97 -9.88 5.14
N VAL A 8 -2.86 -9.26 4.82
CA VAL A 8 -1.67 -10.01 4.44
C VAL A 8 -0.99 -10.45 5.74
N ASP A 9 -1.35 -11.62 6.22
CA ASP A 9 -0.89 -12.15 7.50
C ASP A 9 0.65 -12.27 7.55
N THR A 10 1.27 -11.46 8.40
CA THR A 10 2.56 -11.78 9.00
C THR A 10 2.30 -12.47 10.34
N ALA A 11 1.86 -13.74 10.29
CA ALA A 11 1.59 -14.51 11.49
C ALA A 11 2.89 -14.79 12.26
N VAL A 12 3.13 -14.02 13.30
CA VAL A 12 4.06 -14.40 14.38
C VAL A 12 3.31 -15.32 15.34
N SER A 13 3.41 -16.63 15.10
CA SER A 13 2.89 -17.63 16.02
C SER A 13 3.79 -17.72 17.25
N LYS A 14 3.21 -17.48 18.43
CA LYS A 14 3.79 -17.73 19.75
C LYS A 14 3.75 -19.23 20.14
N SER A 15 4.11 -20.12 19.24
CA SER A 15 4.37 -21.53 19.60
C SER A 15 5.58 -22.00 18.82
N GLY A 16 6.64 -22.39 19.56
CA GLY A 16 7.97 -22.70 19.08
C GLY A 16 8.08 -23.93 18.15
N ARG A 17 7.38 -23.92 17.02
CA ARG A 17 7.63 -24.82 15.89
C ARG A 17 8.21 -24.00 14.74
N ARG A 18 9.47 -24.26 14.38
CA ARG A 18 10.09 -23.77 13.14
C ARG A 18 9.20 -24.17 11.96
N ARG A 19 8.48 -23.24 11.37
CA ARG A 19 7.82 -23.43 10.07
C ARG A 19 8.88 -23.51 8.99
N ARG A 20 8.74 -24.50 8.12
CA ARG A 20 9.57 -24.68 6.92
C ARG A 20 9.36 -23.47 5.99
N GLN A 21 10.48 -22.91 5.50
CA GLN A 21 10.45 -21.90 4.44
C GLN A 21 9.79 -22.54 3.20
N GLY A 22 8.67 -21.96 2.75
CA GLY A 22 8.05 -22.38 1.49
C GLY A 22 6.52 -22.51 1.45
N GLU A 23 5.81 -22.43 2.58
CA GLU A 23 4.34 -22.45 2.53
C GLU A 23 3.79 -21.05 2.23
N SER A 24 3.31 -20.89 1.00
CA SER A 24 2.53 -19.74 0.58
C SER A 24 1.21 -19.74 1.31
N VAL A 25 0.96 -18.72 2.14
CA VAL A 25 -0.38 -18.45 2.69
C VAL A 25 -1.26 -18.00 1.53
N PRO A 26 -2.43 -18.62 1.27
CA PRO A 26 -3.29 -18.19 0.20
C PRO A 26 -3.77 -16.76 0.46
N PHE A 27 -3.53 -15.86 -0.49
CA PHE A 27 -4.08 -14.52 -0.52
C PHE A 27 -5.59 -14.63 -0.78
N THR A 28 -6.40 -14.22 0.17
CA THR A 28 -7.85 -14.08 -0.02
C THR A 28 -8.15 -12.59 -0.10
N PRO A 29 -8.48 -12.04 -1.28
CA PRO A 29 -8.91 -10.66 -1.37
C PRO A 29 -10.20 -10.47 -0.58
N ALA A 30 -10.34 -9.30 0.06
CA ALA A 30 -11.59 -8.90 0.71
C ALA A 30 -12.77 -8.96 -0.28
N ARG A 31 -13.98 -9.18 0.23
CA ARG A 31 -15.19 -9.16 -0.59
C ARG A 31 -15.30 -7.80 -1.28
N GLY A 32 -15.19 -7.79 -2.61
CA GLY A 32 -15.24 -6.56 -3.43
C GLY A 32 -14.00 -6.34 -4.28
N PHE A 33 -12.87 -6.96 -3.96
CA PHE A 33 -11.72 -7.04 -4.86
C PHE A 33 -11.99 -8.16 -5.90
N THR A 34 -12.79 -7.88 -6.91
CA THR A 34 -13.01 -8.82 -8.02
C THR A 34 -11.87 -8.67 -9.02
N ARG A 35 -11.24 -9.80 -9.38
CA ARG A 35 -10.37 -9.86 -10.55
C ARG A 35 -11.13 -9.31 -11.77
N PRO A 36 -10.55 -8.42 -12.57
CA PRO A 36 -11.18 -7.95 -13.79
C PRO A 36 -11.23 -9.12 -14.80
N GLY A 37 -12.42 -9.62 -15.04
CA GLY A 37 -12.63 -10.67 -16.03
C GLY A 37 -14.05 -11.20 -16.00
N SER A 38 -14.93 -10.61 -16.79
CA SER A 38 -16.26 -11.03 -17.21
C SER A 38 -17.41 -10.16 -16.67
N GLY A 39 -17.79 -9.19 -17.47
CA GLY A 39 -19.04 -8.45 -17.31
C GLY A 39 -18.82 -6.95 -17.22
N ARG A 40 -19.40 -6.20 -18.14
CA ARG A 40 -19.45 -4.72 -18.12
C ARG A 40 -20.37 -4.22 -16.99
N HIS A 41 -20.03 -4.53 -15.74
CA HIS A 41 -20.49 -3.75 -14.60
C HIS A 41 -19.37 -2.75 -14.30
N GLN A 42 -19.71 -1.50 -14.05
CA GLN A 42 -18.76 -0.44 -13.76
C GLN A 42 -17.82 -0.88 -12.62
N ARG A 43 -16.60 -1.29 -12.97
CA ARG A 43 -15.56 -1.61 -12.02
C ARG A 43 -15.22 -0.34 -11.25
N ARG A 44 -15.33 -0.38 -9.92
CA ARG A 44 -14.83 0.74 -9.10
C ARG A 44 -13.33 0.86 -9.32
N PRO A 45 -12.79 2.04 -9.65
CA PRO A 45 -11.36 2.21 -9.90
C PRO A 45 -10.55 1.87 -8.65
N ILE A 46 -9.27 1.56 -8.83
CA ILE A 46 -8.36 1.15 -7.76
C ILE A 46 -7.31 2.24 -7.54
N ALA A 47 -7.16 2.68 -6.29
CA ALA A 47 -6.09 3.58 -5.89
C ALA A 47 -5.15 2.89 -4.88
N LEU A 48 -3.84 3.03 -5.10
CA LEU A 48 -2.80 2.60 -4.17
C LEU A 48 -2.16 3.83 -3.52
N ILE A 49 -2.17 3.87 -2.19
CA ILE A 49 -1.66 5.01 -1.42
C ILE A 49 -0.56 4.53 -0.46
N THR A 50 0.61 5.17 -0.51
CA THR A 50 1.69 4.97 0.47
C THR A 50 1.65 6.02 1.56
N GLY A 51 2.11 5.68 2.76
CA GLY A 51 2.00 6.57 3.93
C GLY A 51 0.55 6.86 4.31
N ALA A 52 -0.34 5.90 4.07
CA ALA A 52 -1.78 6.05 4.16
C ALA A 52 -2.31 6.39 5.56
N THR A 53 -1.56 6.11 6.62
CA THR A 53 -2.02 6.21 8.01
C THR A 53 -1.79 7.59 8.65
N SER A 54 -1.18 8.54 7.94
CA SER A 54 -0.87 9.86 8.51
C SER A 54 -0.88 10.98 7.47
N GLY A 55 -1.01 12.22 7.96
CA GLY A 55 -0.84 13.44 7.17
C GLY A 55 -1.64 13.46 5.87
N ILE A 56 -0.98 13.80 4.77
CA ILE A 56 -1.59 13.93 3.45
C ILE A 56 -2.09 12.58 2.93
N GLY A 57 -1.33 11.49 3.16
CA GLY A 57 -1.74 10.15 2.75
C GLY A 57 -3.06 9.71 3.36
N LEU A 58 -3.29 10.01 4.64
CA LEU A 58 -4.55 9.74 5.33
C LEU A 58 -5.71 10.56 4.73
N ALA A 59 -5.48 11.86 4.50
CA ALA A 59 -6.50 12.71 3.92
C ALA A 59 -6.90 12.25 2.50
N VAL A 60 -5.92 11.91 1.67
CA VAL A 60 -6.13 11.37 0.32
C VAL A 60 -6.84 10.02 0.36
N SER A 61 -6.48 9.13 1.31
CA SER A 61 -7.17 7.84 1.46
C SER A 61 -8.65 8.02 1.74
N ARG A 62 -9.03 8.96 2.62
CA ARG A 62 -10.43 9.27 2.92
C ARG A 62 -11.17 9.87 1.72
N ASP A 63 -10.53 10.71 0.95
CA ASP A 63 -11.15 11.34 -0.22
C ASP A 63 -11.38 10.32 -1.34
N LEU A 64 -10.35 9.53 -1.69
CA LEU A 64 -10.43 8.50 -2.73
C LEU A 64 -11.35 7.32 -2.35
N ALA A 65 -11.55 7.05 -1.05
CA ALA A 65 -12.49 6.02 -0.59
C ALA A 65 -13.92 6.23 -1.09
N ARG A 66 -14.30 7.45 -1.44
CA ARG A 66 -15.65 7.79 -1.92
C ARG A 66 -15.99 7.13 -3.25
N ASP A 67 -14.99 6.93 -4.12
CA ASP A 67 -15.19 6.45 -5.49
C ASP A 67 -14.18 5.38 -5.96
N HIS A 68 -13.15 5.07 -5.17
CA HIS A 68 -12.13 4.04 -5.45
C HIS A 68 -12.17 2.90 -4.43
N ASN A 69 -11.76 1.71 -4.85
CA ASN A 69 -11.26 0.69 -3.94
C ASN A 69 -9.79 0.99 -3.62
N LEU A 70 -9.37 0.72 -2.39
CA LEU A 70 -8.08 1.20 -1.89
C LEU A 70 -7.10 0.07 -1.59
N ILE A 71 -5.84 0.29 -1.91
CA ILE A 71 -4.69 -0.48 -1.45
C ILE A 71 -3.83 0.44 -0.62
N LEU A 72 -3.76 0.20 0.69
CA LEU A 72 -3.10 1.08 1.64
C LEU A 72 -1.77 0.50 2.11
N LEU A 73 -0.67 1.23 1.89
CA LEU A 73 0.66 0.84 2.31
C LEU A 73 1.16 1.73 3.45
N ALA A 74 1.53 1.11 4.57
CA ALA A 74 2.21 1.76 5.70
C ALA A 74 2.97 0.71 6.51
N ARG A 75 3.74 1.13 7.53
CA ARG A 75 4.50 0.22 8.38
C ARG A 75 3.68 -0.42 9.49
N SER A 76 2.74 0.33 10.04
CA SER A 76 1.93 -0.10 11.19
C SER A 76 0.71 -0.87 10.70
N THR A 77 0.63 -2.15 11.04
CA THR A 77 -0.54 -2.99 10.77
C THR A 77 -1.77 -2.49 11.49
N ASN A 78 -1.64 -2.15 12.79
CA ASN A 78 -2.77 -1.71 13.61
C ASN A 78 -3.40 -0.43 13.06
N ASP A 79 -2.57 0.57 12.67
CA ASP A 79 -3.09 1.83 12.13
C ASP A 79 -3.77 1.62 10.76
N LEU A 80 -3.27 0.67 9.96
CA LEU A 80 -3.91 0.28 8.70
C LEU A 80 -5.25 -0.42 8.92
N GLU A 81 -5.33 -1.32 9.90
CA GLU A 81 -6.57 -2.02 10.27
C GLU A 81 -7.65 -1.04 10.74
N GLU A 82 -7.27 -0.13 11.65
CA GLU A 82 -8.18 0.90 12.18
C GLU A 82 -8.68 1.82 11.04
N LEU A 83 -7.77 2.26 10.16
CA LEU A 83 -8.13 3.08 9.02
C LEU A 83 -9.04 2.34 8.03
N ALA A 84 -8.75 1.07 7.73
CA ALA A 84 -9.55 0.28 6.80
C ALA A 84 -10.98 0.10 7.29
N LEU A 85 -11.16 -0.23 8.59
CA LEU A 85 -12.48 -0.35 9.20
C LEU A 85 -13.29 0.95 9.07
N ALA A 86 -12.67 2.09 9.38
CA ALA A 86 -13.34 3.39 9.28
C ALA A 86 -13.75 3.71 7.83
N LEU A 87 -12.87 3.45 6.85
CA LEU A 87 -13.15 3.73 5.44
C LEU A 87 -14.22 2.81 4.85
N GLU A 88 -14.21 1.53 5.21
CA GLU A 88 -15.23 0.57 4.76
C GLU A 88 -16.62 0.92 5.33
N GLU A 89 -16.69 1.39 6.58
CA GLU A 89 -17.93 1.84 7.22
C GLU A 89 -18.45 3.15 6.60
N GLU A 90 -17.57 4.15 6.42
CA GLU A 90 -17.94 5.48 5.93
C GLU A 90 -18.28 5.50 4.44
N SER A 91 -17.60 4.71 3.60
CA SER A 91 -17.62 4.88 2.14
C SER A 91 -18.03 3.62 1.36
N GLN A 92 -18.31 2.51 2.03
CA GLN A 92 -18.62 1.22 1.39
C GLN A 92 -17.57 0.81 0.32
N THR A 93 -16.32 1.20 0.55
CA THR A 93 -15.19 0.84 -0.31
C THR A 93 -14.61 -0.50 0.11
N ALA A 94 -13.92 -1.19 -0.79
CA ALA A 94 -13.09 -2.33 -0.42
C ALA A 94 -11.66 -1.83 -0.13
N VAL A 95 -11.10 -2.20 1.00
CA VAL A 95 -9.75 -1.79 1.41
C VAL A 95 -8.86 -3.01 1.55
N LEU A 96 -7.71 -2.99 0.87
CA LEU A 96 -6.62 -3.95 1.06
C LEU A 96 -5.49 -3.27 1.83
N ILE A 97 -5.18 -3.78 3.01
CA ILE A 97 -4.05 -3.27 3.80
C ILE A 97 -2.77 -4.05 3.50
N CYS A 98 -1.68 -3.33 3.36
CA CYS A 98 -0.37 -3.86 2.98
C CYS A 98 0.72 -3.32 3.92
N PRO A 99 0.92 -3.93 5.10
CA PRO A 99 1.99 -3.54 6.00
C PRO A 99 3.35 -3.82 5.37
N VAL A 100 4.16 -2.78 5.14
CA VAL A 100 5.48 -2.90 4.51
C VAL A 100 6.37 -1.71 4.84
N ASP A 101 7.67 -1.97 4.99
CA ASP A 101 8.69 -0.93 4.91
C ASP A 101 9.07 -0.75 3.43
N LEU A 102 8.77 0.42 2.88
CA LEU A 102 9.05 0.74 1.48
C LEU A 102 10.56 0.77 1.15
N THR A 103 11.41 0.85 2.17
CA THR A 103 12.88 0.81 2.01
C THR A 103 13.46 -0.60 1.99
N ASP A 104 12.64 -1.63 2.23
CA ASP A 104 12.98 -3.04 2.02
C ASP A 104 12.53 -3.47 0.62
N ASP A 105 13.43 -3.36 -0.35
CA ASP A 105 13.18 -3.68 -1.76
C ASP A 105 12.67 -5.10 -1.95
N THR A 106 13.18 -6.05 -1.16
CA THR A 106 12.78 -7.46 -1.26
C THR A 106 11.37 -7.69 -0.74
N ALA A 107 11.02 -7.09 0.41
CA ALA A 107 9.68 -7.17 0.97
C ALA A 107 8.67 -6.50 0.05
N LEU A 108 9.02 -5.32 -0.49
CA LEU A 108 8.17 -4.56 -1.41
C LEU A 108 7.89 -5.33 -2.70
N ALA A 109 8.92 -5.89 -3.35
CA ALA A 109 8.75 -6.68 -4.57
C ALA A 109 7.88 -7.93 -4.34
N ARG A 110 8.10 -8.64 -3.22
CA ARG A 110 7.27 -9.79 -2.84
C ARG A 110 5.82 -9.41 -2.59
N LEU A 111 5.58 -8.29 -1.92
CA LEU A 111 4.24 -7.78 -1.67
C LEU A 111 3.51 -7.49 -2.97
N ILE A 112 4.10 -6.69 -3.87
CA ILE A 112 3.49 -6.32 -5.14
C ILE A 112 3.21 -7.55 -6.00
N SER A 113 4.13 -8.50 -6.07
CA SER A 113 3.91 -9.78 -6.78
C SER A 113 2.76 -10.61 -6.19
N ARG A 114 2.53 -10.54 -4.88
CA ARG A 114 1.46 -11.30 -4.20
C ARG A 114 0.08 -10.71 -4.37
N ILE A 115 -0.04 -9.38 -4.35
CA ILE A 115 -1.34 -8.71 -4.53
C ILE A 115 -1.82 -8.75 -5.99
N ASP A 116 -0.93 -9.04 -6.95
CA ASP A 116 -1.24 -9.34 -8.35
C ASP A 116 -2.23 -8.34 -8.98
N ILE A 117 -1.84 -7.06 -8.98
CA ILE A 117 -2.66 -5.96 -9.49
C ILE A 117 -2.57 -5.93 -11.01
N GLU A 118 -3.66 -6.28 -11.68
CA GLU A 118 -3.73 -6.25 -13.16
C GLU A 118 -3.91 -4.84 -13.71
N SER A 119 -4.63 -3.97 -12.98
CA SER A 119 -4.97 -2.62 -13.43
C SER A 119 -5.03 -1.68 -12.24
N LEU A 120 -4.32 -0.55 -12.30
CA LEU A 120 -4.21 0.45 -11.24
C LEU A 120 -4.53 1.83 -11.79
N ASP A 121 -5.61 2.43 -11.31
CA ASP A 121 -6.10 3.71 -11.83
C ASP A 121 -5.35 4.90 -11.22
N VAL A 122 -4.98 4.80 -9.93
CA VAL A 122 -4.25 5.88 -9.23
C VAL A 122 -3.14 5.29 -8.33
N LEU A 123 -1.94 5.82 -8.46
CA LEU A 123 -0.84 5.63 -7.51
C LEU A 123 -0.57 6.97 -6.81
N VAL A 124 -0.72 7.01 -5.47
CA VAL A 124 -0.32 8.16 -4.66
C VAL A 124 0.87 7.79 -3.79
N TYR A 125 2.04 8.32 -4.11
CA TYR A 125 3.21 8.18 -3.27
C TYR A 125 3.27 9.36 -2.28
N SER A 126 2.81 9.13 -1.05
CA SER A 126 2.79 10.11 0.04
C SER A 126 3.71 9.74 1.21
N ALA A 127 4.30 8.55 1.18
CA ALA A 127 5.30 8.17 2.16
C ALA A 127 6.56 9.02 2.02
N GLY A 128 7.02 9.57 3.12
CA GLY A 128 8.22 10.39 3.13
C GLY A 128 8.79 10.58 4.51
N MET A 129 10.01 11.05 4.56
CA MET A 129 10.68 11.48 5.78
C MET A 129 11.55 12.71 5.50
N GLU A 130 11.74 13.49 6.53
CA GLU A 130 12.61 14.66 6.49
C GLU A 130 13.92 14.45 7.29
N ALA A 131 14.90 15.28 7.03
CA ALA A 131 16.11 15.38 7.83
C ALA A 131 16.08 16.71 8.60
N PRO A 132 15.46 16.76 9.80
CA PRO A 132 15.35 17.99 10.55
C PRO A 132 16.72 18.44 11.06
N GLY A 133 16.95 19.75 11.05
CA GLY A 133 18.13 20.39 11.58
C GLY A 133 18.92 21.20 10.56
N ALA A 134 20.01 21.80 11.00
CA ALA A 134 20.92 22.55 10.13
C ALA A 134 21.71 21.59 9.23
N VAL A 135 21.91 21.96 7.98
CA VAL A 135 22.55 21.13 6.94
C VAL A 135 23.92 20.57 7.36
N ASP A 136 24.70 21.38 8.07
CA ASP A 136 26.04 21.02 8.60
C ASP A 136 26.01 19.96 9.71
N ARG A 137 24.82 19.65 10.26
CA ARG A 137 24.59 18.65 11.32
C ARG A 137 23.94 17.37 10.83
N ILE A 138 23.44 17.34 9.61
CA ILE A 138 22.81 16.15 9.05
C ILE A 138 23.88 15.18 8.56
N THR A 139 23.89 13.98 9.12
CA THR A 139 24.87 12.94 8.75
C THR A 139 24.61 12.38 7.36
N PRO A 140 25.65 11.87 6.66
CA PRO A 140 25.47 11.18 5.38
C PRO A 140 24.51 9.98 5.45
N THR A 141 24.47 9.28 6.58
CA THR A 141 23.52 8.19 6.81
C THR A 141 22.08 8.69 6.81
N ARG A 142 21.81 9.84 7.44
CA ARG A 142 20.49 10.44 7.46
C ARG A 142 20.06 10.88 6.05
N TRP A 143 20.96 11.51 5.30
CA TRP A 143 20.72 11.86 3.90
C TRP A 143 20.38 10.66 3.04
N ARG A 144 21.14 9.55 3.17
CA ARG A 144 20.84 8.32 2.44
C ARG A 144 19.46 7.75 2.78
N ALA A 145 19.07 7.78 4.05
CA ALA A 145 17.74 7.31 4.47
C ALA A 145 16.62 8.15 3.85
N VAL A 146 16.76 9.48 3.85
CA VAL A 146 15.80 10.39 3.22
C VAL A 146 15.69 10.11 1.72
N LEU A 147 16.82 10.06 1.01
CA LEU A 147 16.83 9.79 -0.43
C LEU A 147 16.30 8.39 -0.75
N ASN A 148 16.60 7.40 0.09
CA ASN A 148 16.11 6.05 -0.11
C ASN A 148 14.59 5.98 -0.04
N LEU A 149 13.96 6.58 0.99
CA LEU A 149 12.52 6.59 1.11
C LEU A 149 11.85 7.52 0.08
N ASN A 150 12.32 8.78 -0.01
CA ASN A 150 11.58 9.79 -0.79
C ASN A 150 11.79 9.67 -2.30
N LEU A 151 12.88 9.05 -2.75
CA LEU A 151 13.23 8.96 -4.17
C LEU A 151 13.35 7.52 -4.66
N VAL A 152 14.25 6.72 -4.05
CA VAL A 152 14.56 5.37 -4.57
C VAL A 152 13.35 4.45 -4.44
N ALA A 153 12.73 4.38 -3.27
CA ALA A 153 11.55 3.57 -3.02
C ALA A 153 10.36 4.01 -3.89
N ALA A 154 10.19 5.34 -4.10
CA ALA A 154 9.14 5.87 -4.97
C ALA A 154 9.33 5.43 -6.43
N ALA A 155 10.55 5.53 -6.95
CA ALA A 155 10.88 5.08 -8.30
C ALA A 155 10.73 3.57 -8.44
N TYR A 156 11.19 2.79 -7.45
CA TYR A 156 11.12 1.34 -7.47
C TYR A 156 9.67 0.84 -7.41
N LEU A 157 8.86 1.34 -6.47
CA LEU A 157 7.43 1.00 -6.41
C LEU A 157 6.72 1.32 -7.72
N THR A 158 6.99 2.50 -8.30
CA THR A 158 6.41 2.88 -9.59
C THR A 158 6.81 1.89 -10.69
N SER A 159 8.07 1.46 -10.73
CA SER A 159 8.53 0.49 -11.71
C SER A 159 7.83 -0.87 -11.59
N LEU A 160 7.58 -1.34 -10.36
CA LEU A 160 6.86 -2.58 -10.10
C LEU A 160 5.38 -2.50 -10.51
N LEU A 161 4.76 -1.33 -10.37
CA LEU A 161 3.34 -1.09 -10.69
C LEU A 161 3.11 -0.61 -12.12
N LEU A 162 4.18 -0.33 -12.88
CA LEU A 162 4.08 0.25 -14.22
C LEU A 162 3.21 -0.55 -15.20
N PRO A 163 3.24 -1.90 -15.22
CA PRO A 163 2.34 -2.68 -16.08
C PRO A 163 0.87 -2.38 -15.77
N ALA A 164 0.47 -2.40 -14.50
CA ALA A 164 -0.89 -2.15 -14.06
C ALA A 164 -1.35 -0.69 -14.31
N LEU A 165 -0.45 0.28 -14.12
CA LEU A 165 -0.69 1.68 -14.43
C LEU A 165 -0.90 1.90 -15.93
N ARG A 166 -0.13 1.24 -16.79
CA ARG A 166 -0.30 1.31 -18.24
C ARG A 166 -1.62 0.70 -18.69
N GLU A 167 -2.01 -0.44 -18.13
CA GLU A 167 -3.28 -1.10 -18.44
C GLU A 167 -4.49 -0.20 -18.14
N ALA A 168 -4.49 0.47 -16.98
CA ALA A 168 -5.54 1.40 -16.60
C ALA A 168 -5.45 2.76 -17.30
N ARG A 169 -4.33 3.12 -17.93
CA ARG A 169 -3.95 4.50 -18.25
C ARG A 169 -3.97 5.38 -17.01
N GLY A 170 -3.49 4.82 -15.91
CA GLY A 170 -3.58 5.37 -14.57
C GLY A 170 -2.72 6.61 -14.35
N LEU A 171 -3.05 7.33 -13.29
CA LEU A 171 -2.34 8.53 -12.83
C LEU A 171 -1.35 8.17 -11.72
N THR A 172 -0.16 8.77 -11.75
CA THR A 172 0.79 8.72 -10.63
C THR A 172 0.96 10.11 -10.04
N VAL A 173 0.79 10.21 -8.73
CA VAL A 173 0.94 11.45 -7.95
C VAL A 173 2.04 11.24 -6.92
N PHE A 174 3.06 12.09 -6.94
CA PHE A 174 4.10 12.15 -5.92
C PHE A 174 3.86 13.37 -5.03
N ILE A 175 3.69 13.11 -3.72
CA ILE A 175 3.63 14.18 -2.72
C ILE A 175 5.07 14.49 -2.32
N ASN A 176 5.51 15.67 -2.68
CA ASN A 176 6.88 16.13 -2.47
C ASN A 176 6.89 17.55 -1.90
N SER A 177 7.87 17.85 -1.05
CA SER A 177 8.05 19.17 -0.42
C SER A 177 9.53 19.58 -0.44
#